data_d87f6ba4a8761cec1124083fa9ae79c0
#
_entry.id   d87f6ba4a8761cec1124083fa9ae79c0
#
_cell.length_a   1.000
_cell.length_b   1.000
_cell.length_c   1.000
_cell.angle_alpha   90.00
_cell.angle_beta   90.00
_cell.angle_gamma   90.00
#
_symmetry.space_group_name_H-M   'P 1'
#
loop_
_entity.id
_entity.type
_entity.pdbx_description
1 polymer ?
#
loop_
_entity_poly.entity_id
_entity_poly.type
_entity_poly.pdbx_seq_one_letter_code
_entity_poly.pdbx_strand_id
1 'polypeptide(L)'
;MLSTLSIRNFILIESADIEFEPGFTVITGETGAGKSIVIDALLCALGERAQGDILKRGYEKGYVEAIFTVKADLPLPFDLFEEGYLEPIDTDLNRSIIIRREFTSKGINRSFINDSPATASMARALGESLIDFHGQHDHQSLLKVESHLSLLDNVAHVEKERSAYQKQWLANKELNVQYTKLIARKDEIIKNKEQVLFALNEIEQIEPQIGELQELETEFSKIKHSVFIQEKIQHILRILNDEQMSVLNLLGKIRTDLTDLSTIDPDYSTLLKELFSAHASLDEIFRAVQSKQSDDVAIDPDIIQERMAKLVWLKKKYGSMERVFEIWDELKKEALLSEDIDGEISRLSDQLLESSIQLGKKAHALSKKRISAISSTSSQVELMLTSMGIANPTFTIHCQQTQTDENIKDKLYAMIDGKKYIAFQSGIDMVEFMISLNSGEQQRSLIKAASGGEISRIMLALKSLINEKAGVPSMVFDEVDTGISGKIARKVGNVMHALGKNKQLIAISHSPQIASLANQHIVVHKSVHKSTTDVKVSIVNEEERITEIATLLSGENITQTSLQTAKELLEAKDLHQGNTL
;
A
#
# COMPACT_ATOMS: atom_id res chain seq x y z
N MET A 1 19.09 -7.97 17.29
CA MET A 1 18.92 -8.77 18.51
C MET A 1 18.26 -7.94 19.60
N LEU A 2 17.55 -8.55 20.54
CA LEU A 2 17.09 -7.90 21.77
C LEU A 2 18.31 -7.63 22.65
N SER A 3 18.54 -6.37 23.02
CA SER A 3 19.69 -5.97 23.86
C SER A 3 19.28 -5.84 25.31
N THR A 4 18.15 -5.19 25.59
CA THR A 4 17.68 -4.92 26.95
C THR A 4 16.16 -5.04 27.04
N LEU A 5 15.69 -5.60 28.15
CA LEU A 5 14.27 -5.59 28.53
C LEU A 5 14.13 -4.97 29.93
N SER A 6 13.54 -3.78 30.00
CA SER A 6 13.24 -3.09 31.23
C SER A 6 11.77 -3.24 31.59
N ILE A 7 11.52 -3.73 32.80
CA ILE A 7 10.16 -3.99 33.31
C ILE A 7 9.95 -3.18 34.59
N ARG A 8 8.84 -2.47 34.70
CA ARG A 8 8.44 -1.71 35.90
C ARG A 8 6.97 -1.93 36.19
N ASN A 9 6.69 -2.42 37.40
CA ASN A 9 5.35 -2.62 37.94
C ASN A 9 4.44 -3.48 37.04
N PHE A 10 4.97 -4.57 36.50
CA PHE A 10 4.25 -5.48 35.60
C PHE A 10 3.89 -6.78 36.31
N ILE A 11 2.62 -7.08 36.45
CA ILE A 11 2.03 -8.27 37.10
C ILE A 11 2.66 -8.52 38.51
N LEU A 12 3.66 -9.36 38.59
CA LEU A 12 4.38 -9.68 39.83
C LEU A 12 5.78 -9.06 39.91
N ILE A 13 6.27 -8.49 38.83
CA ILE A 13 7.61 -7.87 38.75
C ILE A 13 7.48 -6.39 39.13
N GLU A 14 8.20 -5.97 40.15
CA GLU A 14 8.29 -4.56 40.54
C GLU A 14 9.29 -3.81 39.66
N SER A 15 10.50 -4.38 39.54
CA SER A 15 11.57 -3.81 38.73
C SER A 15 12.49 -4.93 38.26
N ALA A 16 12.75 -4.96 36.95
CA ALA A 16 13.80 -5.82 36.38
C ALA A 16 14.42 -5.09 35.18
N ASP A 17 15.74 -5.11 35.08
CA ASP A 17 16.52 -4.71 33.91
C ASP A 17 17.33 -5.91 33.50
N ILE A 18 17.03 -6.45 32.31
CA ILE A 18 17.59 -7.70 31.80
C ILE A 18 18.40 -7.36 30.55
N GLU A 19 19.70 -7.57 30.62
CA GLU A 19 20.60 -7.47 29.48
C GLU A 19 20.72 -8.85 28.81
N PHE A 20 20.52 -8.88 27.49
CA PHE A 20 20.63 -10.11 26.71
C PHE A 20 21.90 -10.10 25.86
N GLU A 21 22.63 -11.22 25.93
CA GLU A 21 23.81 -11.46 25.13
C GLU A 21 23.48 -12.09 23.76
N PRO A 22 24.37 -11.94 22.76
CA PRO A 22 24.29 -12.75 21.54
C PRO A 22 24.40 -14.25 21.87
N GLY A 23 23.75 -15.07 21.07
CA GLY A 23 23.81 -16.52 21.25
C GLY A 23 22.57 -17.09 21.92
N PHE A 24 22.74 -18.17 22.66
CA PHE A 24 21.67 -18.89 23.30
C PHE A 24 21.52 -18.48 24.77
N THR A 25 20.42 -17.81 25.11
CA THR A 25 20.02 -17.46 26.48
C THR A 25 18.94 -18.42 26.97
N VAL A 26 19.11 -18.97 28.18
CA VAL A 26 18.07 -19.76 28.84
C VAL A 26 17.49 -19.01 30.04
N ILE A 27 16.17 -19.09 30.20
CA ILE A 27 15.44 -18.59 31.37
C ILE A 27 14.93 -19.78 32.16
N THR A 28 15.40 -19.93 33.39
CA THR A 28 14.95 -20.99 34.32
C THR A 28 14.25 -20.38 35.54
N GLY A 29 13.77 -21.24 36.42
CA GLY A 29 13.10 -20.91 37.68
C GLY A 29 12.04 -21.95 38.03
N GLU A 30 11.46 -21.87 39.22
CA GLU A 30 10.42 -22.80 39.68
C GLU A 30 9.17 -22.80 38.80
N THR A 31 8.45 -23.91 38.74
CA THR A 31 7.13 -24.02 38.09
C THR A 31 6.15 -23.04 38.76
N GLY A 32 5.51 -22.18 38.00
CA GLY A 32 4.65 -21.11 38.52
C GLY A 32 5.41 -19.88 39.07
N ALA A 33 6.76 -19.84 38.97
CA ALA A 33 7.60 -18.74 39.42
C ALA A 33 7.50 -17.47 38.54
N GLY A 34 6.71 -17.51 37.46
CA GLY A 34 6.56 -16.33 36.61
C GLY A 34 7.57 -16.24 35.47
N LYS A 35 8.19 -17.38 35.04
CA LYS A 35 9.03 -17.42 33.83
C LYS A 35 8.30 -16.83 32.62
N SER A 36 7.05 -17.23 32.42
CA SER A 36 6.20 -16.72 31.34
C SER A 36 5.93 -15.20 31.48
N ILE A 37 5.97 -14.64 32.71
CA ILE A 37 5.76 -13.21 32.93
C ILE A 37 6.83 -12.35 32.22
N VAL A 38 8.08 -12.83 32.14
CA VAL A 38 9.16 -12.12 31.41
C VAL A 38 8.84 -12.09 29.91
N ILE A 39 8.33 -13.20 29.39
CA ILE A 39 7.92 -13.29 27.98
C ILE A 39 6.64 -12.49 27.73
N ASP A 40 5.67 -12.57 28.66
CA ASP A 40 4.43 -11.77 28.58
C ASP A 40 4.75 -10.26 28.59
N ALA A 41 5.75 -9.85 29.38
CA ALA A 41 6.24 -8.49 29.39
C ALA A 41 6.83 -8.10 28.01
N LEU A 42 7.68 -8.94 27.44
CA LEU A 42 8.25 -8.72 26.10
C LEU A 42 7.15 -8.63 25.03
N LEU A 43 6.22 -9.57 25.00
CA LEU A 43 5.08 -9.57 24.08
C LEU A 43 4.18 -8.33 24.27
N CYS A 44 3.98 -7.91 25.53
CA CYS A 44 3.26 -6.70 25.84
C CYS A 44 3.95 -5.46 25.23
N ALA A 45 5.26 -5.31 25.35
CA ALA A 45 6.01 -4.23 24.72
C ALA A 45 5.84 -4.26 23.18
N LEU A 46 5.88 -5.44 22.57
CA LEU A 46 5.73 -5.66 21.13
C LEU A 46 4.28 -5.49 20.61
N GLY A 47 3.36 -4.98 21.41
CA GLY A 47 2.02 -4.61 20.96
C GLY A 47 0.97 -5.71 21.06
N GLU A 48 1.27 -6.85 21.68
CA GLU A 48 0.30 -7.89 21.96
C GLU A 48 -0.77 -7.43 22.96
N ARG A 49 -1.97 -8.03 22.85
CA ARG A 49 -3.04 -7.75 23.83
C ARG A 49 -2.70 -8.40 25.15
N ALA A 50 -2.48 -7.57 26.16
CA ALA A 50 -2.36 -8.05 27.51
C ALA A 50 -3.69 -8.64 27.99
N GLN A 51 -3.68 -9.88 28.48
CA GLN A 51 -4.84 -10.51 29.08
C GLN A 51 -4.86 -10.20 30.60
N GLY A 52 -5.96 -9.62 31.07
CA GLY A 52 -6.16 -9.36 32.50
C GLY A 52 -5.52 -8.05 33.00
N ASP A 53 -5.34 -7.99 34.33
CA ASP A 53 -4.77 -6.84 35.04
C ASP A 53 -3.24 -6.91 35.02
N ILE A 54 -2.61 -6.14 34.11
CA ILE A 54 -1.16 -6.16 33.88
C ILE A 54 -0.37 -5.26 34.82
N LEU A 55 -1.03 -4.35 35.53
CA LEU A 55 -0.38 -3.48 36.48
C LEU A 55 -0.26 -4.19 37.83
N LYS A 56 0.94 -4.17 38.42
CA LYS A 56 1.18 -4.71 39.75
C LYS A 56 0.29 -3.98 40.77
N ARG A 57 -0.36 -4.73 41.63
CA ARG A 57 -1.29 -4.19 42.65
C ARG A 57 -0.58 -3.18 43.57
N GLY A 58 -1.22 -2.04 43.79
CA GLY A 58 -0.69 -0.96 44.63
C GLY A 58 0.09 0.11 43.87
N TYR A 59 0.25 -0.01 42.57
CA TYR A 59 0.93 0.97 41.73
C TYR A 59 -0.05 1.69 40.79
N GLU A 60 0.23 2.96 40.48
CA GLU A 60 -0.59 3.75 39.56
C GLU A 60 -0.16 3.64 38.11
N LYS A 61 1.15 3.34 37.88
CA LYS A 61 1.74 3.28 36.54
C LYS A 61 2.79 2.17 36.47
N GLY A 62 2.92 1.59 35.30
CA GLY A 62 3.96 0.66 34.95
C GLY A 62 4.35 0.78 33.48
N TYR A 63 5.49 0.21 33.11
CA TYR A 63 5.90 0.12 31.72
C TYR A 63 6.77 -1.11 31.46
N VAL A 64 6.80 -1.51 30.20
CA VAL A 64 7.77 -2.44 29.67
C VAL A 64 8.44 -1.81 28.45
N GLU A 65 9.76 -1.86 28.41
CA GLU A 65 10.58 -1.31 27.33
C GLU A 65 11.55 -2.38 26.84
N ALA A 66 11.55 -2.59 25.53
CA ALA A 66 12.44 -3.52 24.84
C ALA A 66 13.34 -2.73 23.86
N ILE A 67 14.66 -2.90 23.99
CA ILE A 67 15.65 -2.27 23.15
C ILE A 67 16.25 -3.33 22.23
N PHE A 68 16.17 -3.09 20.93
CA PHE A 68 16.73 -3.95 19.89
C PHE A 68 17.89 -3.28 19.17
N THR A 69 18.95 -4.03 18.95
CA THR A 69 20.06 -3.64 18.07
C THR A 69 19.98 -4.49 16.80
N VAL A 70 19.75 -3.86 15.66
CA VAL A 70 19.57 -4.55 14.36
C VAL A 70 20.47 -3.96 13.29
N LYS A 71 20.82 -4.77 12.29
CA LYS A 71 21.53 -4.30 11.11
C LYS A 71 20.64 -3.39 10.28
N ALA A 72 21.22 -2.41 9.60
CA ALA A 72 20.49 -1.47 8.77
C ALA A 72 19.79 -2.12 7.57
N ASP A 73 20.30 -3.25 7.07
CA ASP A 73 19.75 -4.01 5.94
C ASP A 73 18.57 -4.91 6.33
N LEU A 74 18.20 -4.98 7.62
CA LEU A 74 17.02 -5.72 8.04
C LEU A 74 15.76 -5.12 7.42
N PRO A 75 14.93 -5.92 6.70
CA PRO A 75 13.67 -5.44 6.14
C PRO A 75 12.67 -5.12 7.27
N LEU A 76 12.41 -3.84 7.47
CA LEU A 76 11.44 -3.30 8.43
C LEU A 76 10.22 -2.76 7.69
N PRO A 77 9.03 -2.64 8.34
CA PRO A 77 7.84 -2.08 7.73
C PRO A 77 8.09 -0.66 7.18
N PHE A 78 7.78 -0.47 5.89
CA PHE A 78 8.07 0.79 5.18
C PHE A 78 7.31 1.98 5.76
N ASP A 79 6.07 1.76 6.19
CA ASP A 79 5.20 2.79 6.78
C ASP A 79 5.86 3.49 7.99
N LEU A 80 6.70 2.76 8.75
CA LEU A 80 7.41 3.32 9.90
C LEU A 80 8.51 4.34 9.51
N PHE A 81 9.02 4.26 8.29
CA PHE A 81 9.93 5.25 7.74
C PHE A 81 9.18 6.48 7.21
N GLU A 82 8.06 6.28 6.52
CA GLU A 82 7.22 7.37 6.01
C GLU A 82 6.62 8.21 7.14
N GLU A 83 6.22 7.57 8.23
CA GLU A 83 5.64 8.24 9.39
C GLU A 83 6.70 8.80 10.37
N GLY A 84 8.00 8.63 10.08
CA GLY A 84 9.11 9.22 10.84
C GLY A 84 9.45 8.52 12.17
N TYR A 85 9.01 7.28 12.39
CA TYR A 85 9.39 6.48 13.56
C TYR A 85 10.81 5.91 13.45
N LEU A 86 11.25 5.68 12.22
CA LEU A 86 12.58 5.13 11.91
C LEU A 86 13.27 6.03 10.89
N GLU A 87 14.49 6.45 11.19
CA GLU A 87 15.32 7.22 10.24
C GLU A 87 16.13 6.27 9.34
N PRO A 88 16.30 6.60 8.05
CA PRO A 88 17.26 5.90 7.20
C PRO A 88 18.67 6.04 7.78
N ILE A 89 19.45 4.94 7.80
CA ILE A 89 20.86 4.95 8.20
C ILE A 89 21.71 4.21 7.16
N ASP A 90 23.03 4.45 7.17
CA ASP A 90 23.96 3.75 6.30
C ASP A 90 23.94 2.23 6.57
N THR A 91 24.07 1.45 5.51
CA THR A 91 23.92 -0.03 5.55
C THR A 91 24.96 -0.73 6.41
N ASP A 92 26.09 -0.09 6.70
CA ASP A 92 27.18 -0.65 7.51
C ASP A 92 26.99 -0.42 9.02
N LEU A 93 26.00 0.34 9.43
CA LEU A 93 25.73 0.68 10.83
C LEU A 93 24.65 -0.22 11.45
N ASN A 94 24.70 -0.36 12.76
CA ASN A 94 23.63 -0.95 13.53
C ASN A 94 22.63 0.14 13.95
N ARG A 95 21.35 -0.20 13.92
CA ARG A 95 20.25 0.64 14.41
C ARG A 95 19.81 0.18 15.77
N SER A 96 19.61 1.12 16.69
CA SER A 96 18.90 0.88 17.95
C SER A 96 17.41 1.21 17.74
N ILE A 97 16.54 0.31 18.18
CA ILE A 97 15.08 0.48 18.14
C ILE A 97 14.54 0.26 19.54
N ILE A 98 13.82 1.25 20.06
CA ILE A 98 13.20 1.20 21.39
C ILE A 98 11.69 1.02 21.19
N ILE A 99 11.13 -0.02 21.79
CA ILE A 99 9.67 -0.24 21.82
C ILE A 99 9.25 -0.24 23.27
N ARG A 100 8.40 0.72 23.66
CA ARG A 100 7.93 0.87 25.03
C ARG A 100 6.41 0.84 25.10
N ARG A 101 5.89 0.17 26.11
CA ARG A 101 4.46 0.19 26.42
C ARG A 101 4.23 0.61 27.85
N GLU A 102 3.46 1.68 28.03
CA GLU A 102 3.05 2.22 29.33
C GLU A 102 1.60 1.84 29.63
N PHE A 103 1.31 1.53 30.89
CA PHE A 103 -0.02 1.19 31.37
C PHE A 103 -0.30 1.83 32.72
N THR A 104 -1.57 2.11 32.97
CA THR A 104 -2.01 2.81 34.18
C THR A 104 -3.16 2.08 34.87
N SER A 105 -3.37 2.35 36.16
CA SER A 105 -4.49 1.84 36.94
C SER A 105 -5.87 2.23 36.40
N LYS A 106 -5.94 3.25 35.52
CA LYS A 106 -7.16 3.66 34.82
C LYS A 106 -7.41 2.89 33.51
N GLY A 107 -6.61 1.85 33.21
CA GLY A 107 -6.73 1.04 32.01
C GLY A 107 -6.19 1.70 30.73
N ILE A 108 -5.50 2.83 30.84
CA ILE A 108 -4.90 3.51 29.68
C ILE A 108 -3.60 2.79 29.35
N ASN A 109 -3.50 2.31 28.10
CA ASN A 109 -2.31 1.68 27.53
C ASN A 109 -1.81 2.53 26.36
N ARG A 110 -0.51 2.86 26.35
CA ARG A 110 0.14 3.64 25.30
C ARG A 110 1.38 2.92 24.82
N SER A 111 1.57 2.85 23.52
CA SER A 111 2.79 2.30 22.90
C SER A 111 3.63 3.44 22.33
N PHE A 112 4.95 3.25 22.33
CA PHE A 112 5.92 4.20 21.81
C PHE A 112 6.97 3.43 21.00
N ILE A 113 7.40 4.02 19.89
CA ILE A 113 8.55 3.57 19.09
C ILE A 113 9.52 4.75 19.03
N ASN A 114 10.76 4.55 19.52
CA ASN A 114 11.78 5.61 19.62
C ASN A 114 11.23 6.90 20.25
N ASP A 115 10.55 6.76 21.40
CA ASP A 115 9.89 7.82 22.15
C ASP A 115 8.71 8.54 21.45
N SER A 116 8.41 8.21 20.20
CA SER A 116 7.23 8.71 19.48
C SER A 116 5.99 7.86 19.79
N PRO A 117 4.84 8.47 20.10
CA PRO A 117 3.59 7.74 20.34
C PRO A 117 3.19 6.92 19.11
N ALA A 118 2.95 5.62 19.31
CA ALA A 118 2.61 4.69 18.25
C ALA A 118 1.36 3.88 18.60
N THR A 119 0.72 3.28 17.60
CA THR A 119 -0.37 2.33 17.83
C THR A 119 0.17 0.94 18.22
N ALA A 120 -0.64 0.15 18.91
CA ALA A 120 -0.27 -1.23 19.23
C ALA A 120 -0.06 -2.09 17.97
N SER A 121 -0.79 -1.79 16.88
CA SER A 121 -0.62 -2.47 15.59
C SER A 121 0.73 -2.17 14.93
N MET A 122 1.21 -0.93 15.03
CA MET A 122 2.54 -0.55 14.53
C MET A 122 3.65 -1.22 15.34
N ALA A 123 3.54 -1.20 16.67
CA ALA A 123 4.48 -1.90 17.56
C ALA A 123 4.51 -3.41 17.25
N ARG A 124 3.35 -4.01 16.95
CA ARG A 124 3.25 -5.42 16.57
C ARG A 124 3.91 -5.71 15.23
N ALA A 125 3.62 -4.93 14.18
CA ALA A 125 4.22 -5.10 12.86
C ALA A 125 5.76 -4.98 12.92
N LEU A 126 6.26 -4.04 13.73
CA LEU A 126 7.69 -3.90 13.99
C LEU A 126 8.23 -5.10 14.78
N GLY A 127 7.53 -5.52 15.83
CA GLY A 127 7.91 -6.68 16.66
C GLY A 127 8.03 -7.97 15.85
N GLU A 128 7.09 -8.24 14.95
CA GLU A 128 7.12 -9.40 14.04
C GLU A 128 8.34 -9.41 13.11
N SER A 129 8.94 -8.24 12.84
CA SER A 129 10.19 -8.13 12.07
C SER A 129 11.46 -8.29 12.93
N LEU A 130 11.35 -8.16 14.27
CA LEU A 130 12.48 -8.15 15.20
C LEU A 130 12.64 -9.47 15.95
N ILE A 131 11.55 -10.15 16.26
CA ILE A 131 11.54 -11.33 17.09
C ILE A 131 10.48 -12.33 16.62
N ASP A 132 10.87 -13.59 16.55
CA ASP A 132 10.01 -14.72 16.20
C ASP A 132 9.71 -15.52 17.47
N PHE A 133 8.46 -15.54 17.89
CA PHE A 133 8.03 -16.15 19.14
C PHE A 133 7.36 -17.51 18.92
N HIS A 134 7.77 -18.52 19.67
CA HIS A 134 7.25 -19.89 19.59
C HIS A 134 6.84 -20.39 20.98
N GLY A 135 5.57 -20.22 21.34
CA GLY A 135 5.03 -20.61 22.64
C GLY A 135 3.54 -20.91 22.60
N GLN A 136 2.93 -21.19 23.76
CA GLN A 136 1.50 -21.55 23.88
C GLN A 136 0.54 -20.52 23.30
N HIS A 137 0.95 -19.27 23.18
CA HIS A 137 0.10 -18.16 22.72
C HIS A 137 0.25 -17.83 21.24
N ASP A 138 1.24 -18.39 20.53
CA ASP A 138 1.56 -18.02 19.14
C ASP A 138 1.47 -19.18 18.13
N HIS A 139 0.56 -20.10 18.34
CA HIS A 139 0.35 -21.24 17.43
C HIS A 139 -0.13 -20.83 16.01
N GLN A 140 -0.14 -19.55 15.65
CA GLN A 140 -0.88 -19.13 14.48
C GLN A 140 -0.03 -18.81 13.25
N SER A 141 1.22 -18.39 13.33
CA SER A 141 1.92 -17.93 12.12
C SER A 141 2.43 -19.05 11.22
N LEU A 142 3.13 -20.04 11.79
CA LEU A 142 3.66 -21.18 11.00
C LEU A 142 2.66 -22.33 10.84
N LEU A 143 1.59 -22.34 11.61
CA LEU A 143 0.48 -23.25 11.40
C LEU A 143 -0.44 -22.77 10.26
N LYS A 144 -0.35 -21.49 9.84
CA LYS A 144 -1.09 -21.03 8.67
C LYS A 144 -0.48 -21.59 7.39
N VAL A 145 -1.30 -22.22 6.57
CA VAL A 145 -0.89 -22.79 5.28
C VAL A 145 -0.17 -21.76 4.40
N GLU A 146 -0.55 -20.47 4.54
CA GLU A 146 0.06 -19.36 3.80
C GLU A 146 1.57 -19.18 4.11
N SER A 147 2.02 -19.56 5.32
CA SER A 147 3.43 -19.45 5.71
C SER A 147 4.30 -20.62 5.21
N HIS A 148 3.70 -21.78 4.91
CA HIS A 148 4.42 -22.96 4.46
C HIS A 148 5.19 -22.71 3.15
N LEU A 149 4.57 -21.96 2.22
CA LEU A 149 5.21 -21.58 0.96
C LEU A 149 6.45 -20.72 1.17
N SER A 150 6.37 -19.75 2.08
CA SER A 150 7.52 -18.86 2.37
C SER A 150 8.69 -19.59 3.00
N LEU A 151 8.41 -20.60 3.84
CA LEU A 151 9.44 -21.47 4.40
C LEU A 151 10.12 -22.31 3.32
N LEU A 152 9.34 -22.93 2.45
CA LEU A 152 9.89 -23.69 1.32
C LEU A 152 10.73 -22.79 0.41
N ASP A 153 10.29 -21.58 0.13
CA ASP A 153 11.02 -20.60 -0.68
C ASP A 153 12.39 -20.26 -0.09
N ASN A 154 12.45 -20.05 1.22
CA ASN A 154 13.70 -19.77 1.92
C ASN A 154 14.69 -20.94 1.84
N VAL A 155 14.20 -22.18 2.05
CA VAL A 155 15.04 -23.38 1.96
C VAL A 155 15.46 -23.67 0.51
N ALA A 156 14.57 -23.43 -0.44
CA ALA A 156 14.84 -23.66 -1.87
C ALA A 156 15.67 -22.53 -2.53
N HIS A 157 15.98 -21.45 -1.81
CA HIS A 157 16.74 -20.28 -2.29
C HIS A 157 16.22 -19.72 -3.61
N VAL A 158 14.91 -19.45 -3.68
CA VAL A 158 14.21 -19.04 -4.91
C VAL A 158 13.94 -17.54 -5.02
N GLU A 159 14.62 -16.69 -4.26
CA GLU A 159 14.37 -15.23 -4.21
C GLU A 159 14.43 -14.59 -5.60
N LYS A 160 15.39 -15.02 -6.43
CA LYS A 160 15.58 -14.50 -7.79
C LYS A 160 14.41 -14.87 -8.70
N GLU A 161 14.01 -16.14 -8.70
CA GLU A 161 12.89 -16.63 -9.49
C GLU A 161 11.57 -16.04 -9.03
N ARG A 162 11.38 -15.91 -7.72
CA ARG A 162 10.21 -15.27 -7.10
C ARG A 162 10.09 -13.81 -7.52
N SER A 163 11.16 -13.04 -7.43
CA SER A 163 11.18 -11.63 -7.84
C SER A 163 10.88 -11.47 -9.34
N ALA A 164 11.47 -12.34 -10.19
CA ALA A 164 11.22 -12.34 -11.62
C ALA A 164 9.77 -12.70 -11.95
N TYR A 165 9.17 -13.63 -11.21
CA TYR A 165 7.77 -14.01 -11.33
C TYR A 165 6.84 -12.86 -10.89
N GLN A 166 7.08 -12.27 -9.72
CA GLN A 166 6.26 -11.19 -9.18
C GLN A 166 6.19 -9.97 -10.12
N LYS A 167 7.33 -9.59 -10.71
CA LYS A 167 7.38 -8.51 -11.71
C LYS A 167 6.45 -8.80 -12.91
N GLN A 168 6.48 -10.03 -13.41
CA GLN A 168 5.63 -10.44 -14.54
C GLN A 168 4.16 -10.55 -14.13
N TRP A 169 3.89 -11.01 -12.91
CA TRP A 169 2.54 -11.11 -12.38
C TRP A 169 1.88 -9.74 -12.25
N LEU A 170 2.62 -8.71 -11.79
CA LEU A 170 2.13 -7.33 -11.73
C LEU A 170 1.80 -6.79 -13.13
N ALA A 171 2.67 -7.00 -14.10
CA ALA A 171 2.42 -6.59 -15.49
C ALA A 171 1.18 -7.29 -16.08
N ASN A 172 1.02 -8.61 -15.84
CA ASN A 172 -0.15 -9.37 -16.28
C ASN A 172 -1.43 -8.88 -15.58
N LYS A 173 -1.36 -8.54 -14.29
CA LYS A 173 -2.47 -7.98 -13.54
C LYS A 173 -2.94 -6.65 -14.11
N GLU A 174 -2.03 -5.78 -14.47
CA GLU A 174 -2.35 -4.48 -15.05
C GLU A 174 -3.07 -4.63 -16.40
N LEU A 175 -2.54 -5.48 -17.30
CA LEU A 175 -3.19 -5.81 -18.58
C LEU A 175 -4.59 -6.42 -18.37
N ASN A 176 -4.74 -7.33 -17.42
CA ASN A 176 -6.04 -7.93 -17.11
C ASN A 176 -7.06 -6.92 -16.61
N VAL A 177 -6.63 -5.94 -15.79
CA VAL A 177 -7.50 -4.85 -15.32
C VAL A 177 -7.94 -3.97 -16.48
N GLN A 178 -7.03 -3.62 -17.41
CA GLN A 178 -7.36 -2.84 -18.60
C GLN A 178 -8.36 -3.59 -19.51
N TYR A 179 -8.09 -4.85 -19.80
CA TYR A 179 -8.95 -5.72 -20.60
C TYR A 179 -10.36 -5.86 -19.99
N THR A 180 -10.43 -6.14 -18.69
CA THR A 180 -11.70 -6.32 -17.97
C THR A 180 -12.53 -5.03 -17.94
N LYS A 181 -11.87 -3.87 -17.72
CA LYS A 181 -12.54 -2.56 -17.78
C LYS A 181 -13.09 -2.26 -19.17
N LEU A 182 -12.33 -2.56 -20.22
CA LEU A 182 -12.78 -2.32 -21.60
C LEU A 182 -13.97 -3.20 -21.97
N ILE A 183 -13.93 -4.49 -21.62
CA ILE A 183 -15.07 -5.40 -21.81
C ILE A 183 -16.32 -4.93 -21.05
N ALA A 184 -16.16 -4.53 -19.80
CA ALA A 184 -17.30 -4.07 -18.99
C ALA A 184 -17.96 -2.80 -19.58
N ARG A 185 -17.19 -1.96 -20.28
CA ARG A 185 -17.69 -0.74 -20.91
C ARG A 185 -18.14 -0.92 -22.36
N LYS A 186 -17.85 -2.06 -22.97
CA LYS A 186 -18.17 -2.32 -24.39
C LYS A 186 -19.63 -2.02 -24.73
N ASP A 187 -20.56 -2.59 -23.98
CA ASP A 187 -22.00 -2.42 -24.25
C ASP A 187 -22.46 -0.97 -24.07
N GLU A 188 -21.88 -0.24 -23.10
CA GLU A 188 -22.14 1.17 -22.87
C GLU A 188 -21.59 2.03 -24.02
N ILE A 189 -20.36 1.78 -24.47
CA ILE A 189 -19.73 2.48 -25.58
C ILE A 189 -20.52 2.25 -26.88
N ILE A 190 -20.92 1.01 -27.16
CA ILE A 190 -21.73 0.70 -28.35
C ILE A 190 -23.10 1.38 -28.28
N LYS A 191 -23.77 1.35 -27.13
CA LYS A 191 -25.06 1.99 -26.93
C LYS A 191 -25.01 3.51 -27.10
N ASN A 192 -23.93 4.13 -26.65
CA ASN A 192 -23.74 5.57 -26.75
C ASN A 192 -23.20 6.02 -28.11
N LYS A 193 -22.73 5.10 -28.95
CA LYS A 193 -22.11 5.40 -30.25
C LYS A 193 -22.94 6.33 -31.12
N GLU A 194 -24.24 6.06 -31.26
CA GLU A 194 -25.13 6.89 -32.06
C GLU A 194 -25.27 8.31 -31.51
N GLN A 195 -25.34 8.45 -30.19
CA GLN A 195 -25.44 9.76 -29.53
C GLN A 195 -24.13 10.55 -29.66
N VAL A 196 -22.99 9.87 -29.49
CA VAL A 196 -21.65 10.46 -29.66
C VAL A 196 -21.46 10.94 -31.10
N LEU A 197 -21.76 10.10 -32.09
CA LEU A 197 -21.65 10.46 -33.50
C LEU A 197 -22.59 11.59 -33.87
N PHE A 198 -23.83 11.62 -33.36
CA PHE A 198 -24.76 12.71 -33.59
C PHE A 198 -24.24 14.03 -33.01
N ALA A 199 -23.79 14.03 -31.74
CA ALA A 199 -23.26 15.24 -31.11
C ALA A 199 -21.97 15.72 -31.77
N LEU A 200 -21.10 14.82 -32.21
CA LEU A 200 -19.89 15.13 -32.95
C LEU A 200 -20.22 15.80 -34.27
N ASN A 201 -21.14 15.20 -35.05
CA ASN A 201 -21.57 15.75 -36.35
C ASN A 201 -22.22 17.14 -36.23
N GLU A 202 -23.01 17.39 -35.17
CA GLU A 202 -23.57 18.73 -34.92
C GLU A 202 -22.48 19.82 -34.78
N ILE A 203 -21.39 19.51 -34.05
CA ILE A 203 -20.29 20.46 -33.86
C ILE A 203 -19.47 20.58 -35.14
N GLU A 204 -19.18 19.47 -35.82
CA GLU A 204 -18.42 19.44 -37.07
C GLU A 204 -19.14 20.16 -38.24
N GLN A 205 -20.46 20.09 -38.33
CA GLN A 205 -21.22 20.85 -39.33
C GLN A 205 -21.10 22.37 -39.13
N ILE A 206 -20.87 22.80 -37.91
CA ILE A 206 -20.73 24.24 -37.62
C ILE A 206 -19.26 24.68 -37.74
N GLU A 207 -18.30 23.77 -37.49
CA GLU A 207 -16.85 24.04 -37.53
C GLU A 207 -16.46 25.33 -36.76
N PRO A 208 -16.75 25.42 -35.45
CA PRO A 208 -16.45 26.63 -34.70
C PRO A 208 -14.93 26.87 -34.61
N GLN A 209 -14.53 28.16 -34.65
CA GLN A 209 -13.14 28.56 -34.45
C GLN A 209 -12.95 29.27 -33.10
N ILE A 210 -11.73 29.14 -32.54
CA ILE A 210 -11.40 29.79 -31.26
C ILE A 210 -11.46 31.32 -31.44
N GLY A 211 -12.28 32.00 -30.61
CA GLY A 211 -12.44 33.45 -30.66
C GLY A 211 -13.45 33.96 -31.70
N GLU A 212 -13.93 33.10 -32.62
CA GLU A 212 -14.80 33.47 -33.75
C GLU A 212 -16.07 34.22 -33.30
N LEU A 213 -16.72 33.76 -32.24
CA LEU A 213 -17.95 34.42 -31.77
C LEU A 213 -17.70 35.87 -31.33
N GLN A 214 -16.60 36.14 -30.62
CA GLN A 214 -16.26 37.51 -30.19
C GLN A 214 -15.89 38.41 -31.34
N GLU A 215 -15.19 37.87 -32.34
CA GLU A 215 -14.84 38.60 -33.55
C GLU A 215 -16.10 39.00 -34.34
N LEU A 216 -17.01 38.02 -34.54
CA LEU A 216 -18.28 38.27 -35.22
C LEU A 216 -19.19 39.22 -34.45
N GLU A 217 -19.27 39.14 -33.12
CA GLU A 217 -20.04 40.10 -32.29
C GLU A 217 -19.51 41.53 -32.46
N THR A 218 -18.18 41.67 -32.49
CA THR A 218 -17.54 42.97 -32.69
C THR A 218 -17.80 43.53 -34.09
N GLU A 219 -17.69 42.68 -35.12
CA GLU A 219 -17.92 43.03 -36.50
C GLU A 219 -19.39 43.37 -36.76
N PHE A 220 -20.32 42.56 -36.27
CA PHE A 220 -21.75 42.80 -36.35
C PHE A 220 -22.15 44.13 -35.70
N SER A 221 -21.59 44.48 -34.56
CA SER A 221 -21.81 45.75 -33.89
C SER A 221 -21.36 46.93 -34.74
N LYS A 222 -20.20 46.85 -35.41
CA LYS A 222 -19.71 47.89 -36.34
C LYS A 222 -20.63 48.05 -37.52
N ILE A 223 -21.05 46.95 -38.16
CA ILE A 223 -21.97 46.96 -39.31
C ILE A 223 -23.32 47.56 -38.91
N LYS A 224 -23.89 47.16 -37.80
CA LYS A 224 -25.15 47.69 -37.28
C LYS A 224 -25.08 49.20 -37.06
N HIS A 225 -23.99 49.72 -36.53
CA HIS A 225 -23.76 51.14 -36.38
C HIS A 225 -23.63 51.83 -37.73
N SER A 226 -22.95 51.25 -38.72
CA SER A 226 -22.80 51.79 -40.06
C SER A 226 -24.16 51.85 -40.79
N VAL A 227 -24.93 50.74 -40.76
CA VAL A 227 -26.27 50.68 -41.34
C VAL A 227 -27.19 51.78 -40.75
N PHE A 228 -27.20 51.89 -39.41
CA PHE A 228 -27.97 52.90 -38.71
C PHE A 228 -27.59 54.33 -39.14
N ILE A 229 -26.29 54.63 -39.29
CA ILE A 229 -25.80 55.92 -39.76
C ILE A 229 -26.27 56.17 -41.19
N GLN A 230 -26.17 55.20 -42.09
CA GLN A 230 -26.59 55.34 -43.48
C GLN A 230 -28.11 55.56 -43.63
N GLU A 231 -28.93 54.83 -42.85
CA GLU A 231 -30.39 55.08 -42.82
C GLU A 231 -30.72 56.50 -42.38
N LYS A 232 -30.03 57.03 -41.36
CA LYS A 232 -30.24 58.43 -40.93
C LYS A 232 -29.77 59.45 -41.97
N ILE A 233 -28.63 59.18 -42.61
CA ILE A 233 -28.12 59.98 -43.70
C ILE A 233 -29.18 60.05 -44.85
N GLN A 234 -29.64 58.88 -45.30
CA GLN A 234 -30.67 58.83 -46.37
C GLN A 234 -31.98 59.51 -45.96
N HIS A 235 -32.39 59.38 -44.71
CA HIS A 235 -33.58 60.06 -44.19
C HIS A 235 -33.44 61.61 -44.24
N ILE A 236 -32.27 62.10 -43.78
CA ILE A 236 -31.98 63.55 -43.85
C ILE A 236 -31.93 64.04 -45.28
N LEU A 237 -31.26 63.32 -46.20
CA LEU A 237 -31.17 63.72 -47.63
C LEU A 237 -32.53 63.77 -48.28
N ARG A 238 -33.46 62.82 -47.98
CA ARG A 238 -34.83 62.83 -48.45
C ARG A 238 -35.59 64.09 -47.99
N ILE A 239 -35.51 64.41 -46.70
CA ILE A 239 -36.18 65.61 -46.17
C ILE A 239 -35.67 66.89 -46.85
N LEU A 240 -34.35 66.95 -47.07
CA LEU A 240 -33.76 68.16 -47.68
C LEU A 240 -34.01 68.30 -49.18
N ASN A 241 -34.02 67.19 -49.96
CA ASN A 241 -34.04 67.23 -51.42
C ASN A 241 -34.92 66.14 -52.10
N ASP A 242 -36.12 65.81 -51.56
CA ASP A 242 -37.07 64.90 -52.20
C ASP A 242 -37.89 65.66 -53.26
N GLU A 243 -38.30 64.93 -54.36
CA GLU A 243 -38.78 65.51 -55.63
C GLU A 243 -40.02 66.42 -55.54
N GLN A 244 -40.86 66.29 -54.51
CA GLN A 244 -42.12 67.12 -54.49
C GLN A 244 -42.31 67.98 -53.23
N MET A 245 -41.75 67.61 -52.07
CA MET A 245 -41.97 68.30 -50.78
C MET A 245 -40.72 68.52 -49.99
N SER A 246 -39.58 68.63 -50.63
CA SER A 246 -38.32 68.85 -49.92
C SER A 246 -38.20 70.27 -49.39
N VAL A 247 -37.44 70.39 -48.25
CA VAL A 247 -37.24 71.73 -47.65
C VAL A 247 -36.61 72.71 -48.64
N LEU A 248 -35.61 72.26 -49.40
CA LEU A 248 -34.96 73.12 -50.42
C LEU A 248 -35.93 73.55 -51.53
N ASN A 249 -36.81 72.64 -52.01
CA ASN A 249 -37.81 72.97 -53.01
C ASN A 249 -38.90 73.91 -52.47
N LEU A 250 -39.32 73.70 -51.20
CA LEU A 250 -40.30 74.62 -50.56
C LEU A 250 -39.71 76.02 -50.37
N LEU A 251 -38.46 76.14 -49.96
CA LEU A 251 -37.76 77.42 -49.87
C LEU A 251 -37.58 78.04 -51.24
N GLY A 252 -37.40 77.26 -52.30
CA GLY A 252 -37.37 77.71 -53.66
C GLY A 252 -38.70 78.35 -54.10
N LYS A 253 -39.85 77.77 -53.74
CA LYS A 253 -41.17 78.31 -53.97
C LYS A 253 -41.40 79.63 -53.21
N ILE A 254 -41.09 79.64 -51.90
CA ILE A 254 -41.16 80.84 -51.06
C ILE A 254 -40.30 81.97 -51.65
N ARG A 255 -39.09 81.60 -52.14
CA ARG A 255 -38.21 82.55 -52.83
C ARG A 255 -38.87 83.20 -54.02
N THR A 256 -39.58 82.43 -54.87
CA THR A 256 -40.30 82.97 -56.02
C THR A 256 -41.36 83.96 -55.56
N ASP A 257 -42.20 83.58 -54.59
CA ASP A 257 -43.26 84.43 -54.06
C ASP A 257 -42.71 85.74 -53.44
N LEU A 258 -41.64 85.66 -52.64
CA LEU A 258 -40.98 86.80 -52.04
C LEU A 258 -40.27 87.69 -53.08
N THR A 259 -39.77 87.10 -54.15
CA THR A 259 -39.18 87.86 -55.25
C THR A 259 -40.25 88.73 -55.92
N ASP A 260 -41.41 88.14 -56.17
CA ASP A 260 -42.54 88.87 -56.75
C ASP A 260 -43.04 90.00 -55.80
N LEU A 261 -43.14 89.72 -54.52
CA LEU A 261 -43.50 90.72 -53.49
C LEU A 261 -42.46 91.85 -53.38
N SER A 262 -41.16 91.55 -53.47
CA SER A 262 -40.08 92.55 -53.42
C SER A 262 -40.08 93.55 -54.59
N THR A 263 -40.74 93.23 -55.70
CA THR A 263 -40.92 94.14 -56.81
C THR A 263 -42.01 95.20 -56.55
N ILE A 264 -42.91 94.89 -55.58
CA ILE A 264 -44.01 95.75 -55.22
C ILE A 264 -43.68 96.62 -54.00
N ASP A 265 -43.03 96.00 -52.98
CA ASP A 265 -42.67 96.64 -51.72
C ASP A 265 -41.23 96.32 -51.32
N PRO A 266 -40.32 97.32 -51.17
CA PRO A 266 -38.90 97.12 -50.82
C PRO A 266 -38.65 96.46 -49.49
N ASP A 267 -39.57 96.49 -48.52
CA ASP A 267 -39.41 95.86 -47.20
C ASP A 267 -39.23 94.36 -47.31
N TYR A 268 -39.80 93.70 -48.34
CA TYR A 268 -39.61 92.23 -48.54
C TYR A 268 -38.22 91.87 -49.06
N SER A 269 -37.40 92.81 -49.50
CA SER A 269 -36.02 92.59 -49.95
C SER A 269 -35.10 92.09 -48.79
N THR A 270 -35.41 92.48 -47.56
CA THR A 270 -34.66 92.05 -46.41
C THR A 270 -34.97 90.57 -46.07
N LEU A 271 -36.24 90.21 -46.10
CA LEU A 271 -36.68 88.82 -45.90
C LEU A 271 -36.16 87.86 -46.98
N LEU A 272 -36.11 88.40 -48.26
CA LEU A 272 -35.52 87.64 -49.36
C LEU A 272 -34.01 87.30 -49.12
N LYS A 273 -33.24 88.29 -48.58
CA LYS A 273 -31.83 88.07 -48.25
C LYS A 273 -31.67 87.04 -47.15
N GLU A 274 -32.49 87.05 -46.09
CA GLU A 274 -32.50 86.05 -45.02
C GLU A 274 -32.85 84.67 -45.57
N LEU A 275 -33.82 84.55 -46.46
CA LEU A 275 -34.19 83.31 -47.13
C LEU A 275 -33.05 82.76 -48.00
N PHE A 276 -32.32 83.60 -48.70
CA PHE A 276 -31.13 83.18 -49.45
C PHE A 276 -30.06 82.62 -48.55
N SER A 277 -29.81 83.27 -47.40
CA SER A 277 -28.84 82.76 -46.39
C SER A 277 -29.27 81.42 -45.83
N ALA A 278 -30.54 81.26 -45.45
CA ALA A 278 -31.10 80.02 -44.99
C ALA A 278 -30.98 78.86 -46.00
N HIS A 279 -31.34 79.21 -47.31
CA HIS A 279 -31.21 78.22 -48.37
C HIS A 279 -29.77 77.78 -48.60
N ALA A 280 -28.81 78.74 -48.62
CA ALA A 280 -27.38 78.41 -48.73
C ALA A 280 -26.86 77.53 -47.60
N SER A 281 -27.27 77.84 -46.37
CA SER A 281 -26.89 77.02 -45.20
C SER A 281 -27.45 75.58 -45.26
N LEU A 282 -28.69 75.42 -45.71
CA LEU A 282 -29.31 74.11 -45.90
C LEU A 282 -28.68 73.32 -47.06
N ASP A 283 -28.29 73.97 -48.14
CA ASP A 283 -27.58 73.37 -49.27
C ASP A 283 -26.19 72.92 -48.86
N GLU A 284 -25.50 73.68 -48.01
CA GLU A 284 -24.21 73.26 -47.41
C GLU A 284 -24.36 72.03 -46.51
N ILE A 285 -25.41 72.00 -45.65
CA ILE A 285 -25.75 70.83 -44.85
C ILE A 285 -26.05 69.63 -45.74
N PHE A 286 -26.83 69.82 -46.82
CA PHE A 286 -27.14 68.75 -47.76
C PHE A 286 -25.88 68.14 -48.37
N ARG A 287 -24.96 68.98 -48.89
CA ARG A 287 -23.70 68.56 -49.48
C ARG A 287 -22.80 67.85 -48.43
N ALA A 288 -22.71 68.38 -47.20
CA ALA A 288 -21.94 67.80 -46.13
C ALA A 288 -22.48 66.43 -45.72
N VAL A 289 -23.79 66.26 -45.64
CA VAL A 289 -24.43 64.99 -45.36
C VAL A 289 -24.28 64.00 -46.53
N GLN A 290 -24.44 64.51 -47.78
CA GLN A 290 -24.25 63.70 -48.99
C GLN A 290 -22.82 63.16 -49.13
N SER A 291 -21.81 63.95 -48.75
CA SER A 291 -20.40 63.50 -48.77
C SER A 291 -20.08 62.40 -47.75
N LYS A 292 -20.96 62.18 -46.78
CA LYS A 292 -20.85 61.09 -45.79
C LYS A 292 -21.62 59.85 -46.23
N GLN A 293 -22.32 59.88 -47.34
CA GLN A 293 -22.93 58.69 -47.90
C GLN A 293 -21.84 57.80 -48.48
N SER A 294 -21.68 56.61 -47.95
CA SER A 294 -20.75 55.59 -48.45
C SER A 294 -21.52 54.34 -48.88
N ASP A 295 -21.16 53.80 -50.02
CA ASP A 295 -21.75 52.55 -50.55
C ASP A 295 -21.07 51.28 -49.96
N ASP A 296 -20.14 51.48 -49.06
CA ASP A 296 -19.35 50.38 -48.45
C ASP A 296 -20.11 49.62 -47.33
N VAL A 297 -21.13 48.85 -47.68
CA VAL A 297 -21.57 47.72 -46.89
C VAL A 297 -21.13 46.45 -47.63
N ALA A 298 -19.84 46.15 -47.51
CA ALA A 298 -19.21 45.04 -48.23
C ALA A 298 -19.61 43.65 -47.74
N ILE A 299 -20.28 43.55 -46.59
CA ILE A 299 -20.68 42.25 -45.99
C ILE A 299 -22.15 42.35 -45.60
N ASP A 300 -22.92 41.36 -46.05
CA ASP A 300 -24.35 41.25 -45.71
C ASP A 300 -24.51 40.94 -44.22
N PRO A 301 -25.16 41.80 -43.41
CA PRO A 301 -25.40 41.60 -42.01
C PRO A 301 -26.09 40.26 -41.68
N ASP A 302 -26.93 39.77 -42.59
CA ASP A 302 -27.70 38.54 -42.38
C ASP A 302 -26.79 37.29 -42.36
N ILE A 303 -25.72 37.29 -43.15
CA ILE A 303 -24.72 36.21 -43.16
C ILE A 303 -24.00 36.09 -41.80
N ILE A 304 -23.57 37.24 -41.26
CA ILE A 304 -22.90 37.28 -39.95
C ILE A 304 -23.88 36.85 -38.85
N GLN A 305 -25.11 37.34 -38.90
CA GLN A 305 -26.14 37.00 -37.93
C GLN A 305 -26.49 35.49 -37.94
N GLU A 306 -26.59 34.90 -39.13
CA GLU A 306 -26.80 33.43 -39.24
C GLU A 306 -25.63 32.64 -38.66
N ARG A 307 -24.39 33.05 -38.96
CA ARG A 307 -23.19 32.40 -38.40
C ARG A 307 -23.12 32.54 -36.88
N MET A 308 -23.36 33.72 -36.35
CA MET A 308 -23.45 33.97 -34.91
C MET A 308 -24.54 33.12 -34.24
N ALA A 309 -25.72 33.02 -34.87
CA ALA A 309 -26.82 32.21 -34.33
C ALA A 309 -26.41 30.73 -34.13
N LYS A 310 -25.66 30.15 -35.07
CA LYS A 310 -25.12 28.79 -34.97
C LYS A 310 -24.13 28.65 -33.82
N LEU A 311 -23.23 29.61 -33.64
CA LEU A 311 -22.25 29.60 -32.55
C LEU A 311 -22.90 29.82 -31.16
N VAL A 312 -23.85 30.75 -31.08
CA VAL A 312 -24.65 31.01 -29.86
C VAL A 312 -25.47 29.77 -29.47
N TRP A 313 -26.00 29.05 -30.46
CA TRP A 313 -26.71 27.79 -30.22
C TRP A 313 -25.78 26.74 -29.60
N LEU A 314 -24.55 26.56 -30.13
CA LEU A 314 -23.55 25.68 -29.52
C LEU A 314 -23.22 26.10 -28.07
N LYS A 315 -22.95 27.40 -27.87
CA LYS A 315 -22.69 27.99 -26.56
C LYS A 315 -23.81 27.70 -25.55
N LYS A 316 -25.08 27.86 -25.99
CA LYS A 316 -26.26 27.61 -25.16
C LYS A 316 -26.43 26.13 -24.82
N LYS A 317 -26.14 25.24 -25.77
CA LYS A 317 -26.28 23.77 -25.59
C LYS A 317 -25.20 23.19 -24.67
N TYR A 318 -23.97 23.66 -24.80
CA TYR A 318 -22.81 23.09 -24.13
C TYR A 318 -22.20 23.95 -23.00
N GLY A 319 -22.77 25.17 -22.77
CA GLY A 319 -22.41 26.06 -21.65
C GLY A 319 -21.52 27.23 -22.05
N SER A 320 -20.30 27.01 -22.50
CA SER A 320 -19.40 28.08 -23.02
C SER A 320 -18.70 27.61 -24.29
N MET A 321 -18.09 28.53 -25.03
CA MET A 321 -17.36 28.17 -26.27
C MET A 321 -16.11 27.33 -25.94
N GLU A 322 -15.43 27.61 -24.83
CA GLU A 322 -14.30 26.80 -24.34
C GLU A 322 -14.74 25.36 -24.08
N ARG A 323 -15.90 25.19 -23.43
CA ARG A 323 -16.47 23.88 -23.15
C ARG A 323 -16.90 23.13 -24.42
N VAL A 324 -17.31 23.83 -25.46
CA VAL A 324 -17.60 23.22 -26.78
C VAL A 324 -16.34 22.55 -27.35
N PHE A 325 -15.18 23.20 -27.27
CA PHE A 325 -13.93 22.65 -27.80
C PHE A 325 -13.45 21.44 -26.95
N GLU A 326 -13.57 21.52 -25.62
CA GLU A 326 -13.27 20.40 -24.75
C GLU A 326 -14.15 19.17 -25.08
N ILE A 327 -15.46 19.36 -25.15
CA ILE A 327 -16.42 18.31 -25.50
C ILE A 327 -16.15 17.77 -26.90
N TRP A 328 -15.84 18.64 -27.86
CA TRP A 328 -15.49 18.20 -29.22
C TRP A 328 -14.30 17.27 -29.25
N ASP A 329 -13.25 17.57 -28.48
CA ASP A 329 -12.06 16.69 -28.35
C ASP A 329 -12.38 15.38 -27.60
N GLU A 330 -13.21 15.44 -26.54
CA GLU A 330 -13.71 14.26 -25.84
C GLU A 330 -14.53 13.35 -26.78
N LEU A 331 -15.48 13.92 -27.53
CA LEU A 331 -16.32 13.17 -28.46
C LEU A 331 -15.53 12.57 -29.63
N LYS A 332 -14.51 13.24 -30.15
CA LYS A 332 -13.60 12.67 -31.17
C LYS A 332 -12.89 11.43 -30.66
N LYS A 333 -12.35 11.48 -29.43
CA LYS A 333 -11.67 10.34 -28.79
C LYS A 333 -12.65 9.17 -28.58
N GLU A 334 -13.86 9.46 -28.11
CA GLU A 334 -14.88 8.46 -27.86
C GLU A 334 -15.43 7.85 -29.16
N ALA A 335 -15.58 8.63 -30.21
CA ALA A 335 -15.99 8.16 -31.54
C ALA A 335 -14.95 7.19 -32.12
N LEU A 336 -13.66 7.55 -32.07
CA LEU A 336 -12.55 6.67 -32.52
C LEU A 336 -12.53 5.36 -31.73
N LEU A 337 -12.69 5.41 -30.41
CA LEU A 337 -12.76 4.21 -29.58
C LEU A 337 -13.97 3.32 -29.91
N SER A 338 -15.11 3.94 -30.26
CA SER A 338 -16.33 3.21 -30.60
C SER A 338 -16.30 2.58 -32.00
N GLU A 339 -15.42 3.04 -32.88
CA GLU A 339 -15.25 2.48 -34.22
C GLU A 339 -14.45 1.18 -34.22
N ASP A 340 -13.43 1.08 -33.36
CA ASP A 340 -12.52 -0.08 -33.32
C ASP A 340 -12.43 -0.75 -31.92
N ILE A 341 -13.50 -0.71 -31.14
CA ILE A 341 -13.50 -1.31 -29.81
C ILE A 341 -13.21 -2.81 -29.83
N ASP A 342 -13.69 -3.51 -30.85
CA ASP A 342 -13.45 -4.94 -31.02
C ASP A 342 -11.98 -5.24 -31.40
N GLY A 343 -11.36 -4.38 -32.19
CA GLY A 343 -9.94 -4.44 -32.50
C GLY A 343 -9.07 -4.18 -31.27
N GLU A 344 -9.42 -3.18 -30.45
CA GLU A 344 -8.68 -2.90 -29.22
C GLU A 344 -8.84 -4.02 -28.17
N ILE A 345 -10.04 -4.61 -28.05
CA ILE A 345 -10.27 -5.80 -27.21
C ILE A 345 -9.44 -6.97 -27.69
N SER A 346 -9.39 -7.23 -29.01
CA SER A 346 -8.59 -8.30 -29.59
C SER A 346 -7.10 -8.08 -29.30
N ARG A 347 -6.60 -6.87 -29.51
CA ARG A 347 -5.21 -6.50 -29.23
C ARG A 347 -4.84 -6.72 -27.75
N LEU A 348 -5.67 -6.25 -26.82
CA LEU A 348 -5.44 -6.46 -25.38
C LEU A 348 -5.53 -7.94 -25.00
N SER A 349 -6.43 -8.70 -25.61
CA SER A 349 -6.55 -10.15 -25.42
C SER A 349 -5.27 -10.88 -25.84
N ASP A 350 -4.71 -10.54 -27.00
CA ASP A 350 -3.46 -11.14 -27.51
C ASP A 350 -2.27 -10.78 -26.61
N GLN A 351 -2.18 -9.52 -26.17
CA GLN A 351 -1.15 -9.07 -25.22
C GLN A 351 -1.28 -9.79 -23.88
N LEU A 352 -2.49 -9.98 -23.37
CA LEU A 352 -2.76 -10.70 -22.12
C LEU A 352 -2.38 -12.18 -22.26
N LEU A 353 -2.69 -12.80 -23.40
CA LEU A 353 -2.30 -14.18 -23.68
C LEU A 353 -0.77 -14.33 -23.72
N GLU A 354 -0.07 -13.44 -24.42
CA GLU A 354 1.39 -13.46 -24.47
C GLU A 354 2.00 -13.24 -23.07
N SER A 355 1.49 -12.26 -22.33
CA SER A 355 1.89 -12.01 -20.94
C SER A 355 1.66 -13.23 -20.05
N SER A 356 0.53 -13.95 -20.23
CA SER A 356 0.20 -15.17 -19.48
C SER A 356 1.14 -16.34 -19.81
N ILE A 357 1.61 -16.44 -21.06
CA ILE A 357 2.63 -17.42 -21.47
C ILE A 357 3.98 -17.08 -20.82
N GLN A 358 4.39 -15.81 -20.81
CA GLN A 358 5.62 -15.39 -20.13
C GLN A 358 5.55 -15.63 -18.63
N LEU A 359 4.39 -15.34 -18.02
CA LEU A 359 4.12 -15.65 -16.63
C LEU A 359 4.24 -17.15 -16.36
N GLY A 360 3.70 -17.99 -17.24
CA GLY A 360 3.78 -19.45 -17.17
C GLY A 360 5.21 -19.97 -17.18
N LYS A 361 6.08 -19.44 -18.05
CA LYS A 361 7.51 -19.81 -18.07
C LYS A 361 8.19 -19.52 -16.74
N LYS A 362 7.93 -18.34 -16.15
CA LYS A 362 8.51 -17.96 -14.86
C LYS A 362 7.91 -18.76 -13.71
N ALA A 363 6.60 -19.02 -13.74
CA ALA A 363 5.91 -19.87 -12.78
C ALA A 363 6.47 -21.29 -12.78
N HIS A 364 6.68 -21.88 -13.96
CA HIS A 364 7.26 -23.22 -14.11
C HIS A 364 8.69 -23.28 -13.55
N ALA A 365 9.53 -22.28 -13.84
CA ALA A 365 10.91 -22.23 -13.33
C ALA A 365 10.94 -22.14 -11.79
N LEU A 366 10.06 -21.31 -11.20
CA LEU A 366 9.91 -21.17 -9.75
C LEU A 366 9.42 -22.49 -9.13
N SER A 367 8.36 -23.07 -9.66
CA SER A 367 7.77 -24.32 -9.19
C SER A 367 8.75 -25.50 -9.28
N LYS A 368 9.51 -25.62 -10.37
CA LYS A 368 10.52 -26.66 -10.53
C LYS A 368 11.57 -26.62 -9.40
N LYS A 369 12.04 -25.44 -9.03
CA LYS A 369 12.98 -25.29 -7.91
C LYS A 369 12.36 -25.68 -6.57
N ARG A 370 11.12 -25.24 -6.30
CA ARG A 370 10.37 -25.64 -5.10
C ARG A 370 10.23 -27.15 -5.00
N ILE A 371 9.77 -27.80 -6.07
CA ILE A 371 9.57 -29.24 -6.11
C ILE A 371 10.89 -29.99 -5.92
N SER A 372 12.00 -29.53 -6.53
CA SER A 372 13.30 -30.14 -6.36
C SER A 372 13.83 -30.07 -4.92
N ALA A 373 13.43 -29.06 -4.15
CA ALA A 373 13.82 -28.91 -2.74
C ALA A 373 12.97 -29.75 -1.76
N ILE A 374 11.78 -30.22 -2.18
CA ILE A 374 10.84 -30.92 -1.28
C ILE A 374 11.47 -32.15 -0.64
N SER A 375 12.06 -33.06 -1.43
CA SER A 375 12.57 -34.33 -0.93
C SER A 375 13.71 -34.14 0.08
N SER A 376 14.68 -33.27 -0.24
CA SER A 376 15.80 -32.96 0.65
C SER A 376 15.33 -32.28 1.92
N THR A 377 14.40 -31.33 1.83
CA THR A 377 13.82 -30.62 2.99
C THR A 377 13.08 -31.60 3.90
N SER A 378 12.23 -32.44 3.34
CA SER A 378 11.48 -33.44 4.11
C SER A 378 12.42 -34.38 4.89
N SER A 379 13.43 -34.92 4.22
CA SER A 379 14.41 -35.82 4.88
C SER A 379 15.21 -35.11 5.95
N GLN A 380 15.60 -33.86 5.78
CA GLN A 380 16.32 -33.08 6.78
C GLN A 380 15.45 -32.81 8.01
N VAL A 381 14.16 -32.45 7.81
CA VAL A 381 13.20 -32.26 8.91
C VAL A 381 13.06 -33.58 9.71
N GLU A 382 12.84 -34.71 9.05
CA GLU A 382 12.68 -36.01 9.66
C GLU A 382 13.91 -36.40 10.49
N LEU A 383 15.11 -36.21 9.95
CA LEU A 383 16.37 -36.47 10.68
C LEU A 383 16.49 -35.59 11.90
N MET A 384 16.16 -34.29 11.81
CA MET A 384 16.18 -33.38 12.97
C MET A 384 15.16 -33.79 14.03
N LEU A 385 13.92 -34.07 13.65
CA LEU A 385 12.86 -34.52 14.55
C LEU A 385 13.27 -35.83 15.28
N THR A 386 13.85 -36.76 14.54
CA THR A 386 14.39 -38.00 15.12
C THR A 386 15.52 -37.72 16.13
N SER A 387 16.40 -36.77 15.80
CA SER A 387 17.47 -36.35 16.70
C SER A 387 16.91 -35.72 17.99
N MET A 388 15.76 -35.05 17.92
CA MET A 388 15.06 -34.44 19.05
C MET A 388 14.06 -35.37 19.74
N GLY A 389 14.12 -36.68 19.46
CA GLY A 389 13.43 -37.72 20.21
C GLY A 389 12.03 -38.05 19.74
N ILE A 390 11.63 -37.60 18.58
CA ILE A 390 10.38 -38.04 17.93
C ILE A 390 10.70 -39.36 17.21
N ALA A 391 10.01 -40.43 17.57
CA ALA A 391 10.28 -41.76 17.03
C ALA A 391 9.60 -41.92 15.65
N ASN A 392 10.40 -42.15 14.60
CA ASN A 392 9.96 -42.40 13.22
C ASN A 392 8.98 -41.34 12.70
N PRO A 393 9.31 -40.04 12.75
CA PRO A 393 8.48 -39.02 12.20
C PRO A 393 8.44 -39.13 10.68
N THR A 394 7.30 -38.87 10.07
CA THR A 394 7.19 -38.69 8.62
C THR A 394 6.75 -37.27 8.33
N PHE A 395 7.50 -36.59 7.50
CA PHE A 395 7.20 -35.21 7.11
C PHE A 395 7.14 -35.09 5.58
N THR A 396 6.02 -34.65 5.06
CA THR A 396 5.85 -34.46 3.62
C THR A 396 5.37 -33.05 3.31
N ILE A 397 5.80 -32.54 2.18
CA ILE A 397 5.41 -31.25 1.67
C ILE A 397 4.51 -31.49 0.45
N HIS A 398 3.21 -31.27 0.62
CA HIS A 398 2.26 -31.32 -0.46
C HIS A 398 2.33 -30.02 -1.25
N CYS A 399 2.64 -30.14 -2.55
CA CYS A 399 2.67 -29.03 -3.47
C CYS A 399 1.63 -29.27 -4.57
N GLN A 400 0.59 -28.46 -4.59
CA GLN A 400 -0.53 -28.59 -5.52
C GLN A 400 -0.64 -27.35 -6.40
N GLN A 401 -1.07 -27.56 -7.65
CA GLN A 401 -1.34 -26.50 -8.61
C GLN A 401 -2.79 -26.64 -9.08
N THR A 402 -3.50 -25.52 -9.14
CA THR A 402 -4.90 -25.54 -9.57
C THR A 402 -4.98 -25.22 -11.05
N GLN A 403 -5.27 -26.25 -11.85
CA GLN A 403 -5.60 -26.13 -13.27
C GLN A 403 -7.08 -25.72 -13.41
N THR A 404 -7.39 -24.89 -14.40
CA THR A 404 -8.76 -24.50 -14.71
C THR A 404 -8.91 -24.28 -16.21
N ASP A 405 -10.03 -24.70 -16.76
CA ASP A 405 -10.43 -24.42 -18.15
C ASP A 405 -11.35 -23.19 -18.23
N GLU A 406 -11.89 -22.74 -17.10
CA GLU A 406 -12.79 -21.60 -17.03
C GLU A 406 -12.05 -20.28 -16.77
N ASN A 407 -12.53 -19.21 -17.40
CA ASN A 407 -12.14 -17.85 -17.04
C ASN A 407 -12.90 -17.46 -15.78
N ILE A 408 -12.33 -17.76 -14.61
CA ILE A 408 -12.93 -17.36 -13.32
C ILE A 408 -12.73 -15.85 -13.19
N LYS A 409 -13.84 -15.11 -13.00
CA LYS A 409 -13.80 -13.65 -12.75
C LYS A 409 -12.76 -13.33 -11.66
N ASP A 410 -11.99 -12.30 -11.88
CA ASP A 410 -11.00 -11.74 -10.93
C ASP A 410 -9.77 -12.61 -10.63
N LYS A 411 -9.53 -13.71 -11.36
CA LYS A 411 -8.31 -14.52 -11.23
C LYS A 411 -7.40 -14.37 -12.43
N LEU A 412 -6.09 -14.31 -12.16
CA LEU A 412 -5.05 -14.33 -13.17
C LEU A 412 -4.63 -15.76 -13.49
N TYR A 413 -4.13 -15.97 -14.69
CA TYR A 413 -3.69 -17.27 -15.17
C TYR A 413 -2.27 -17.24 -15.69
N ALA A 414 -1.53 -18.30 -15.40
CA ALA A 414 -0.27 -18.63 -16.03
C ALA A 414 -0.51 -19.75 -17.07
N MET A 415 -0.03 -19.56 -18.29
CA MET A 415 -0.13 -20.57 -19.36
C MET A 415 1.11 -21.44 -19.39
N ILE A 416 0.95 -22.74 -19.13
CA ILE A 416 2.04 -23.73 -19.16
C ILE A 416 1.58 -24.89 -20.04
N ASP A 417 2.32 -25.16 -21.11
CA ASP A 417 2.03 -26.24 -22.06
C ASP A 417 0.56 -26.26 -22.56
N GLY A 418 0.03 -25.08 -22.85
CA GLY A 418 -1.35 -24.91 -23.33
C GLY A 418 -2.44 -25.02 -22.26
N LYS A 419 -2.08 -25.22 -20.98
CA LYS A 419 -3.02 -25.32 -19.88
C LYS A 419 -2.98 -24.05 -19.01
N LYS A 420 -4.13 -23.65 -18.47
CA LYS A 420 -4.27 -22.51 -17.58
C LYS A 420 -4.12 -22.95 -16.13
N TYR A 421 -3.26 -22.28 -15.38
CA TYR A 421 -3.09 -22.46 -13.94
C TYR A 421 -3.41 -21.16 -13.22
N ILE A 422 -4.13 -21.22 -12.10
CA ILE A 422 -4.42 -20.04 -11.29
C ILE A 422 -3.10 -19.45 -10.77
N ALA A 423 -2.90 -18.16 -11.02
CA ALA A 423 -1.67 -17.44 -10.70
C ALA A 423 -1.87 -16.50 -9.52
N PHE A 424 -1.26 -16.83 -8.39
CA PHE A 424 -1.20 -15.96 -7.21
C PHE A 424 0.05 -15.06 -7.29
N GLN A 425 0.12 -14.03 -6.47
CA GLN A 425 1.30 -13.17 -6.38
C GLN A 425 2.57 -13.94 -5.97
N SER A 426 2.42 -15.03 -5.24
CA SER A 426 3.51 -15.90 -4.76
C SER A 426 3.87 -17.04 -5.71
N GLY A 427 3.16 -17.23 -6.83
CA GLY A 427 3.35 -18.35 -7.76
C GLY A 427 2.06 -19.07 -8.08
N ILE A 428 2.18 -20.26 -8.65
CA ILE A 428 1.05 -21.17 -8.96
C ILE A 428 0.93 -22.30 -7.94
N ASP A 429 1.90 -22.43 -7.02
CA ASP A 429 2.00 -23.54 -6.08
C ASP A 429 1.26 -23.20 -4.78
N MET A 430 0.45 -24.13 -4.32
CA MET A 430 -0.13 -24.15 -2.98
C MET A 430 0.60 -25.23 -2.18
N VAL A 431 1.23 -24.82 -1.08
CA VAL A 431 2.10 -25.70 -0.28
C VAL A 431 1.47 -25.95 1.08
N GLU A 432 1.37 -27.22 1.47
CA GLU A 432 0.91 -27.62 2.79
C GLU A 432 1.87 -28.64 3.41
N PHE A 433 2.27 -28.43 4.67
CA PHE A 433 3.10 -29.35 5.41
C PHE A 433 2.23 -30.38 6.14
N MET A 434 2.57 -31.65 5.91
CA MET A 434 1.90 -32.79 6.48
C MET A 434 2.89 -33.55 7.37
N ILE A 435 2.45 -34.00 8.53
CA ILE A 435 3.29 -34.70 9.48
C ILE A 435 2.54 -35.88 10.13
N SER A 436 3.28 -36.94 10.41
CA SER A 436 2.92 -37.97 11.42
C SER A 436 4.06 -38.11 12.40
N LEU A 437 3.75 -38.15 13.69
CA LEU A 437 4.72 -38.22 14.78
C LEU A 437 4.90 -39.65 15.29
N ASN A 438 4.01 -40.57 14.91
CA ASN A 438 4.04 -41.97 15.35
C ASN A 438 3.96 -42.90 14.14
N SER A 439 4.67 -44.05 14.25
CA SER A 439 4.64 -45.08 13.21
C SER A 439 3.22 -45.63 13.02
N GLY A 440 2.72 -45.65 11.78
CA GLY A 440 1.41 -46.18 11.42
C GLY A 440 0.23 -45.22 11.54
N GLU A 441 0.43 -44.00 12.00
CA GLU A 441 -0.58 -42.97 11.98
C GLU A 441 -0.68 -42.31 10.58
N GLN A 442 -1.91 -41.92 10.21
CA GLN A 442 -2.11 -41.11 9.00
C GLN A 442 -1.49 -39.72 9.15
N GLN A 443 -0.80 -39.28 8.12
CA GLN A 443 -0.30 -37.91 8.09
C GLN A 443 -1.47 -36.91 8.16
N ARG A 444 -1.27 -35.88 8.95
CA ARG A 444 -2.23 -34.78 9.17
C ARG A 444 -1.55 -33.46 8.88
N SER A 445 -2.36 -32.46 8.56
CA SER A 445 -1.86 -31.09 8.49
C SER A 445 -1.17 -30.71 9.79
N LEU A 446 -0.06 -29.99 9.69
CA LEU A 446 0.75 -29.56 10.82
C LEU A 446 -0.09 -28.89 11.93
N ILE A 447 -1.14 -28.17 11.55
CA ILE A 447 -2.10 -27.49 12.46
C ILE A 447 -2.80 -28.49 13.41
N LYS A 448 -3.02 -29.73 12.98
CA LYS A 448 -3.87 -30.71 13.68
C LYS A 448 -3.07 -31.83 14.34
N ALA A 449 -1.77 -31.83 14.21
CA ALA A 449 -0.99 -33.03 14.41
C ALA A 449 -0.19 -33.13 15.73
N ALA A 450 0.00 -32.02 16.49
CA ALA A 450 0.99 -32.05 17.58
C ALA A 450 0.53 -31.40 18.89
N SER A 451 1.07 -31.84 20.01
CA SER A 451 1.01 -31.19 21.32
C SER A 451 1.95 -29.97 21.38
N GLY A 452 1.79 -29.07 22.37
CA GLY A 452 2.59 -27.85 22.48
C GLY A 452 4.10 -28.08 22.38
N GLY A 453 4.66 -28.99 23.16
CA GLY A 453 6.08 -29.31 23.11
C GLY A 453 6.55 -29.98 21.81
N GLU A 454 5.69 -30.76 21.14
CA GLU A 454 6.01 -31.35 19.84
C GLU A 454 6.03 -30.29 18.76
N ILE A 455 5.06 -29.36 18.79
CA ILE A 455 5.02 -28.20 17.88
C ILE A 455 6.30 -27.37 18.02
N SER A 456 6.72 -27.04 19.26
CA SER A 456 7.96 -26.28 19.50
C SER A 456 9.18 -26.96 18.90
N ARG A 457 9.29 -28.30 19.00
CA ARG A 457 10.39 -29.07 18.39
C ARG A 457 10.30 -29.10 16.85
N ILE A 458 9.10 -29.24 16.30
CA ILE A 458 8.91 -29.17 14.84
C ILE A 458 9.32 -27.78 14.33
N MET A 459 8.92 -26.73 15.03
CA MET A 459 9.30 -25.38 14.72
C MET A 459 10.82 -25.16 14.78
N LEU A 460 11.45 -25.68 15.81
CA LEU A 460 12.90 -25.67 15.96
C LEU A 460 13.58 -26.36 14.77
N ALA A 461 13.08 -27.53 14.34
CA ALA A 461 13.59 -28.25 13.17
C ALA A 461 13.43 -27.44 11.88
N LEU A 462 12.25 -26.90 11.64
CA LEU A 462 11.97 -26.11 10.43
C LEU A 462 12.82 -24.82 10.38
N LYS A 463 12.96 -24.13 11.52
CA LYS A 463 13.75 -22.90 11.61
C LYS A 463 15.25 -23.12 11.48
N SER A 464 15.75 -24.28 11.91
CA SER A 464 17.15 -24.62 11.76
C SER A 464 17.57 -24.86 10.30
N LEU A 465 16.62 -25.10 9.39
CA LEU A 465 16.85 -25.25 7.94
C LEU A 465 16.83 -23.92 7.18
N ILE A 466 16.30 -22.85 7.78
CA ILE A 466 16.22 -21.55 7.14
C ILE A 466 17.60 -20.88 7.18
N ASN A 467 18.04 -20.43 6.02
CA ASN A 467 19.34 -19.80 5.84
C ASN A 467 19.52 -18.56 6.73
N GLU A 468 20.74 -18.34 7.20
CA GLU A 468 21.16 -17.30 8.16
C GLU A 468 20.84 -15.87 7.72
N LYS A 469 20.77 -15.61 6.41
CA LYS A 469 20.53 -14.28 5.83
C LYS A 469 19.05 -13.89 5.73
N ALA A 470 18.15 -14.85 5.84
CA ALA A 470 16.72 -14.62 5.72
C ALA A 470 16.04 -14.82 7.07
N GLY A 471 15.48 -13.77 7.64
CA GLY A 471 14.59 -13.86 8.80
C GLY A 471 14.95 -12.96 9.97
N VAL A 472 14.13 -13.05 10.99
CA VAL A 472 14.17 -12.26 12.22
C VAL A 472 15.47 -12.48 13.00
N PRO A 473 16.05 -11.43 13.60
CA PRO A 473 17.33 -11.51 14.31
C PRO A 473 17.26 -12.28 15.61
N SER A 474 16.10 -12.40 16.25
CA SER A 474 15.92 -13.07 17.54
C SER A 474 14.76 -14.08 17.50
N MET A 475 14.90 -15.19 18.23
CA MET A 475 13.87 -16.23 18.38
C MET A 475 13.64 -16.53 19.85
N VAL A 476 12.38 -16.74 20.23
CA VAL A 476 11.98 -17.14 21.57
C VAL A 476 11.26 -18.48 21.49
N PHE A 477 11.68 -19.45 22.32
CA PHE A 477 11.06 -20.75 22.45
C PHE A 477 10.55 -20.98 23.86
N ASP A 478 9.27 -21.34 23.98
CA ASP A 478 8.68 -21.76 25.24
C ASP A 478 8.31 -23.25 25.19
N GLU A 479 8.38 -23.93 26.33
CA GLU A 479 7.98 -25.33 26.52
C GLU A 479 8.64 -26.35 25.58
N VAL A 480 9.81 -26.08 25.03
CA VAL A 480 10.51 -26.97 24.09
C VAL A 480 10.92 -28.32 24.74
N ASP A 481 11.07 -28.33 26.05
CA ASP A 481 11.44 -29.49 26.87
C ASP A 481 10.25 -30.22 27.50
N THR A 482 9.01 -29.83 27.18
CA THR A 482 7.83 -30.50 27.72
C THR A 482 7.71 -31.93 27.18
N GLY A 483 7.57 -32.91 28.08
CA GLY A 483 7.35 -34.31 27.74
C GLY A 483 8.58 -35.08 27.24
N ILE A 484 9.81 -34.55 27.43
CA ILE A 484 11.02 -35.23 26.98
C ILE A 484 11.95 -35.65 28.14
N SER A 485 12.71 -36.75 27.96
CA SER A 485 13.71 -37.22 28.90
C SER A 485 15.01 -36.41 28.80
N GLY A 486 15.84 -36.46 29.85
CA GLY A 486 17.12 -35.72 29.88
C GLY A 486 18.04 -36.00 28.70
N LYS A 487 18.07 -37.23 28.16
CA LYS A 487 18.86 -37.57 26.97
C LYS A 487 18.37 -36.85 25.71
N ILE A 488 17.06 -36.71 25.58
CA ILE A 488 16.42 -35.98 24.46
C ILE A 488 16.58 -34.48 24.66
N ALA A 489 16.38 -33.98 25.88
CA ALA A 489 16.59 -32.59 26.23
C ALA A 489 18.01 -32.11 25.89
N ARG A 490 19.04 -32.95 26.10
CA ARG A 490 20.41 -32.64 25.67
C ARG A 490 20.53 -32.47 24.16
N LYS A 491 19.87 -33.32 23.38
CA LYS A 491 19.88 -33.23 21.91
C LYS A 491 19.18 -31.97 21.41
N VAL A 492 18.02 -31.64 22.00
CA VAL A 492 17.29 -30.38 21.72
C VAL A 492 18.18 -29.18 22.06
N GLY A 493 18.81 -29.17 23.21
CA GLY A 493 19.73 -28.12 23.63
C GLY A 493 20.91 -27.94 22.67
N ASN A 494 21.46 -29.05 22.11
CA ASN A 494 22.52 -28.96 21.10
C ASN A 494 22.03 -28.25 19.80
N VAL A 495 20.83 -28.55 19.34
CA VAL A 495 20.23 -27.84 18.18
C VAL A 495 20.03 -26.36 18.50
N MET A 496 19.53 -26.04 19.69
CA MET A 496 19.36 -24.65 20.13
C MET A 496 20.70 -23.91 20.24
N HIS A 497 21.73 -24.56 20.82
CA HIS A 497 23.05 -23.97 20.89
C HIS A 497 23.66 -23.72 19.50
N ALA A 498 23.48 -24.66 18.56
CA ALA A 498 23.94 -24.51 17.19
C ALA A 498 23.25 -23.35 16.48
N LEU A 499 21.92 -23.20 16.64
CA LEU A 499 21.18 -22.05 16.15
C LEU A 499 21.64 -20.74 16.79
N GLY A 500 21.93 -20.77 18.08
CA GLY A 500 22.42 -19.62 18.85
C GLY A 500 23.72 -19.02 18.31
N LYS A 501 24.56 -19.79 17.58
CA LYS A 501 25.79 -19.25 16.97
C LYS A 501 25.54 -18.18 15.92
N ASN A 502 24.39 -18.24 15.26
CA ASN A 502 24.08 -17.40 14.11
C ASN A 502 22.97 -16.38 14.38
N LYS A 503 22.10 -16.67 15.36
CA LYS A 503 20.95 -15.83 15.75
C LYS A 503 20.87 -15.78 17.27
N GLN A 504 20.28 -14.72 17.80
CA GLN A 504 19.93 -14.71 19.22
C GLN A 504 18.75 -15.65 19.45
N LEU A 505 18.91 -16.56 20.39
CA LEU A 505 17.91 -17.53 20.79
C LEU A 505 17.65 -17.41 22.31
N ILE A 506 16.41 -17.23 22.69
CA ILE A 506 15.95 -17.16 24.07
C ILE A 506 15.03 -18.35 24.32
N ALA A 507 15.28 -19.17 25.35
CA ALA A 507 14.41 -20.31 25.67
C ALA A 507 13.99 -20.31 27.12
N ILE A 508 12.72 -20.62 27.38
CA ILE A 508 12.24 -21.00 28.71
C ILE A 508 12.39 -22.51 28.84
N SER A 509 13.09 -22.95 29.87
CA SER A 509 13.29 -24.39 30.12
C SER A 509 13.37 -24.69 31.61
N HIS A 510 12.93 -25.89 31.97
CA HIS A 510 13.15 -26.48 33.31
C HIS A 510 14.19 -27.62 33.26
N SER A 511 14.76 -27.88 32.09
CA SER A 511 15.74 -28.95 31.89
C SER A 511 17.15 -28.49 32.19
N PRO A 512 17.85 -29.14 33.14
CA PRO A 512 19.25 -28.85 33.42
C PRO A 512 20.15 -29.13 32.21
N GLN A 513 19.79 -30.10 31.35
CA GLN A 513 20.53 -30.44 30.13
C GLN A 513 20.48 -29.34 29.09
N ILE A 514 19.35 -28.60 28.96
CA ILE A 514 19.21 -27.46 28.07
C ILE A 514 19.92 -26.25 28.69
N ALA A 515 19.68 -25.99 30.00
CA ALA A 515 20.26 -24.86 30.71
C ALA A 515 21.79 -24.88 30.68
N SER A 516 22.40 -26.07 30.79
CA SER A 516 23.86 -26.21 30.73
C SER A 516 24.50 -25.79 29.40
N LEU A 517 23.75 -25.83 28.29
CA LEU A 517 24.23 -25.50 26.94
C LEU A 517 24.11 -24.04 26.57
N ALA A 518 23.35 -23.26 27.33
CA ALA A 518 23.14 -21.83 27.04
C ALA A 518 24.44 -21.02 27.18
N ASN A 519 24.55 -19.91 26.48
CA ASN A 519 25.65 -18.94 26.65
C ASN A 519 25.39 -18.06 27.87
N GLN A 520 24.15 -17.61 28.03
CA GLN A 520 23.69 -16.80 29.16
C GLN A 520 22.58 -17.55 29.91
N HIS A 521 22.56 -17.42 31.23
CA HIS A 521 21.56 -18.05 32.07
C HIS A 521 20.88 -17.00 32.96
N ILE A 522 19.56 -16.87 32.82
CA ILE A 522 18.70 -15.95 33.58
C ILE A 522 17.82 -16.79 34.49
N VAL A 523 17.75 -16.44 35.77
CA VAL A 523 16.93 -17.13 36.74
C VAL A 523 15.82 -16.25 37.27
N VAL A 524 14.62 -16.82 37.32
CA VAL A 524 13.41 -16.16 37.83
C VAL A 524 13.04 -16.76 39.16
N HIS A 525 13.20 -15.99 40.22
CA HIS A 525 12.89 -16.37 41.59
C HIS A 525 11.58 -15.78 42.06
N LYS A 526 10.75 -16.60 42.68
CA LYS A 526 9.51 -16.17 43.32
C LYS A 526 9.73 -16.05 44.82
N SER A 527 9.42 -14.91 45.40
CA SER A 527 9.42 -14.70 46.84
C SER A 527 7.99 -14.36 47.31
N VAL A 528 7.57 -15.08 48.35
CA VAL A 528 6.25 -14.87 48.96
C VAL A 528 6.44 -14.19 50.31
N HIS A 529 5.98 -12.93 50.42
CA HIS A 529 6.00 -12.17 51.68
C HIS A 529 4.56 -12.00 52.18
N LYS A 530 4.23 -12.63 53.29
CA LYS A 530 2.93 -12.58 54.05
C LYS A 530 1.64 -12.41 53.25
N SER A 531 1.53 -11.45 52.32
CA SER A 531 0.34 -11.16 51.52
C SER A 531 0.65 -10.77 50.06
N THR A 532 1.92 -10.66 49.69
CA THR A 532 2.35 -10.28 48.33
C THR A 532 3.30 -11.32 47.78
N THR A 533 3.18 -11.57 46.50
CA THR A 533 4.11 -12.39 45.73
C THR A 533 4.92 -11.49 44.84
N ASP A 534 6.24 -11.55 44.96
CA ASP A 534 7.15 -10.77 44.12
C ASP A 534 8.02 -11.71 43.28
N VAL A 535 8.31 -11.29 42.06
CA VAL A 535 9.17 -12.00 41.12
C VAL A 535 10.44 -11.18 40.90
N LYS A 536 11.59 -11.77 41.16
CA LYS A 536 12.91 -11.20 40.94
C LYS A 536 13.59 -11.94 39.78
N VAL A 537 14.19 -11.18 38.88
CA VAL A 537 14.94 -11.73 37.74
C VAL A 537 16.42 -11.39 37.92
N SER A 538 17.31 -12.38 37.76
CA SER A 538 18.76 -12.19 37.85
C SER A 538 19.51 -12.95 36.77
N ILE A 539 20.56 -12.35 36.26
CA ILE A 539 21.58 -13.04 35.45
C ILE A 539 22.54 -13.69 36.40
N VAL A 540 22.77 -15.00 36.27
CA VAL A 540 23.63 -15.73 37.17
C VAL A 540 25.07 -15.84 36.63
N ASN A 541 26.04 -15.68 37.52
CA ASN A 541 27.44 -15.93 37.22
C ASN A 541 27.74 -17.45 37.19
N GLU A 542 28.99 -17.85 36.89
CA GLU A 542 29.35 -19.27 36.73
C GLU A 542 29.09 -20.09 37.98
N GLU A 543 29.39 -19.58 39.19
CA GLU A 543 29.18 -20.28 40.45
C GLU A 543 27.70 -20.43 40.79
N GLU A 544 26.95 -19.36 40.62
CA GLU A 544 25.48 -19.36 40.80
C GLU A 544 24.81 -20.29 39.79
N ARG A 545 25.34 -20.35 38.56
CA ARG A 545 24.84 -21.23 37.50
C ARG A 545 25.01 -22.72 37.85
N ILE A 546 26.14 -23.09 38.41
CA ILE A 546 26.34 -24.47 38.92
C ILE A 546 25.28 -24.82 39.96
N THR A 547 25.03 -23.88 40.89
CA THR A 547 24.04 -24.04 41.93
C THR A 547 22.63 -24.18 41.38
N GLU A 548 22.26 -23.33 40.42
CA GLU A 548 20.95 -23.37 39.79
C GLU A 548 20.71 -24.65 38.98
N ILE A 549 21.72 -25.11 38.21
CA ILE A 549 21.65 -26.39 37.49
C ILE A 549 21.54 -27.55 38.48
N ALA A 550 22.24 -27.51 39.62
CA ALA A 550 22.11 -28.54 40.67
C ALA A 550 20.70 -28.52 41.29
N THR A 551 20.10 -27.33 41.45
CA THR A 551 18.70 -27.18 41.90
C THR A 551 17.72 -27.79 40.90
N LEU A 552 17.94 -27.58 39.61
CA LEU A 552 17.12 -28.19 38.54
C LEU A 552 17.25 -29.74 38.51
N LEU A 553 18.39 -30.28 38.97
CA LEU A 553 18.65 -31.74 39.05
C LEU A 553 18.01 -32.42 40.26
N SER A 554 18.04 -31.75 41.43
CA SER A 554 17.71 -32.39 42.73
C SER A 554 16.56 -31.70 43.48
N GLY A 555 16.01 -30.62 42.95
CA GLY A 555 15.06 -29.76 43.66
C GLY A 555 15.75 -28.92 44.74
N GLU A 556 15.02 -28.52 45.78
CA GLU A 556 15.52 -27.63 46.85
C GLU A 556 16.66 -28.22 47.66
N ASN A 557 16.79 -29.56 47.70
CA ASN A 557 17.85 -30.26 48.46
C ASN A 557 19.09 -30.49 47.58
N ILE A 558 19.97 -29.51 47.54
CA ILE A 558 21.23 -29.59 46.79
C ILE A 558 22.19 -30.54 47.50
N THR A 559 22.64 -31.57 46.80
CA THR A 559 23.63 -32.54 47.26
C THR A 559 25.00 -32.33 46.62
N GLN A 560 26.06 -32.85 47.20
CA GLN A 560 27.39 -32.81 46.56
C GLN A 560 27.41 -33.54 45.20
N THR A 561 26.61 -34.59 45.07
CA THR A 561 26.45 -35.33 43.82
C THR A 561 25.78 -34.49 42.76
N SER A 562 24.71 -33.71 43.10
CA SER A 562 24.04 -32.84 42.15
C SER A 562 24.94 -31.68 41.70
N LEU A 563 25.76 -31.13 42.60
CA LEU A 563 26.77 -30.11 42.25
C LEU A 563 27.84 -30.67 41.29
N GLN A 564 28.32 -31.89 41.56
CA GLN A 564 29.29 -32.52 40.68
C GLN A 564 28.72 -32.81 39.30
N THR A 565 27.50 -33.35 39.23
CA THR A 565 26.79 -33.58 37.94
C THR A 565 26.54 -32.27 37.20
N ALA A 566 26.20 -31.18 37.90
CA ALA A 566 26.02 -29.87 37.31
C ALA A 566 27.31 -29.35 36.65
N LYS A 567 28.47 -29.51 37.31
CA LYS A 567 29.79 -29.19 36.76
C LYS A 567 30.10 -30.01 35.51
N GLU A 568 29.89 -31.32 35.57
CA GLU A 568 30.10 -32.22 34.41
C GLU A 568 29.21 -31.83 33.20
N LEU A 569 27.95 -31.41 33.43
CA LEU A 569 27.07 -30.94 32.37
C LEU A 569 27.58 -29.67 31.72
N LEU A 570 28.16 -28.74 32.48
CA LEU A 570 28.73 -27.49 31.98
C LEU A 570 30.05 -27.75 31.23
N GLU A 571 30.97 -28.58 31.78
CA GLU A 571 32.23 -28.91 31.12
C GLU A 571 32.04 -29.69 29.81
N ALA A 572 31.01 -30.54 29.73
CA ALA A 572 30.65 -31.28 28.52
C ALA A 572 30.15 -30.36 27.37
N LYS A 573 29.86 -29.08 27.64
CA LYS A 573 29.59 -28.04 26.61
C LYS A 573 30.86 -27.74 25.83
N ASP A 574 32.00 -27.58 26.50
CA ASP A 574 33.26 -27.14 25.91
C ASP A 574 33.93 -28.26 25.07
N LEU A 575 33.75 -29.53 25.44
CA LEU A 575 34.25 -30.67 24.67
C LEU A 575 33.59 -30.86 23.30
N HIS A 576 32.37 -30.36 23.09
CA HIS A 576 31.67 -30.45 21.81
C HIS A 576 31.98 -29.27 20.84
N GLN A 577 32.65 -28.23 21.33
CA GLN A 577 33.10 -27.11 20.44
C GLN A 577 34.30 -27.52 19.55
N GLY A 578 35.01 -28.60 19.88
CA GLY A 578 36.18 -29.11 19.15
C GLY A 578 35.89 -30.08 18.00
N ASN A 579 34.68 -30.60 17.85
CA ASN A 579 34.34 -31.71 16.93
C ASN A 579 33.26 -31.42 15.91
N THR A 580 33.06 -30.14 15.54
CA THR A 580 32.21 -29.78 14.39
C THR A 580 33.10 -29.23 13.26
N LEU A 581 33.68 -30.15 12.50
CA LEU A 581 34.18 -29.94 11.12
C LEU A 581 33.18 -30.56 10.16
#